data_d6db54a61da74c05a1b01fcd0d0c810f
#
_entry.id   d6db54a61da74c05a1b01fcd0d0c810f
#
_cell.length_a   1.000
_cell.length_b   1.000
_cell.length_c   1.000
_cell.angle_alpha   90.00
_cell.angle_beta   90.00
_cell.angle_gamma   90.00
#
_symmetry.space_group_name_H-M   'P 1'
#
loop_
_entity.id
_entity.type
_entity.pdbx_description
1 polymer ?
#
loop_
_entity_poly.entity_id
_entity_poly.type
_entity_poly.pdbx_seq_one_letter_code
_entity_poly.pdbx_strand_id
1 'polypeptide(L)'
;MNPMAIGFYGAFPVMFCVVFALAIFIIGGTIVQNLKQNHKNNNSPRITSDATVVTKRTKVWGDHSHTVYFATFQFESGDRLELEIPHTQFGYLVEGDKGKLTFQGNRFMSFERM
;
A
#
# COMPACT_ATOMS: atom_id res chain seq x y z
N MET A 1 -6.86 -49.78 24.74
CA MET A 1 -6.67 -48.68 23.79
C MET A 1 -5.20 -48.55 23.48
N ASN A 2 -4.85 -48.54 22.20
CA ASN A 2 -3.45 -48.46 21.78
C ASN A 2 -2.89 -47.07 22.04
N PRO A 3 -1.79 -46.87 22.81
CA PRO A 3 -1.20 -45.54 23.05
C PRO A 3 -0.76 -44.82 21.77
N MET A 4 -0.33 -45.55 20.76
CA MET A 4 0.03 -44.96 19.47
C MET A 4 -1.17 -44.38 18.73
N ALA A 5 -2.34 -45.01 18.83
CA ALA A 5 -3.56 -44.51 18.23
C ALA A 5 -4.03 -43.21 18.92
N ILE A 6 -3.91 -43.12 20.25
CA ILE A 6 -4.22 -41.91 21.01
C ILE A 6 -3.29 -40.77 20.60
N GLY A 7 -1.99 -41.04 20.49
CA GLY A 7 -1.02 -40.04 20.06
C GLY A 7 -1.28 -39.52 18.64
N PHE A 8 -1.62 -40.45 17.73
CA PHE A 8 -1.91 -40.10 16.35
C PHE A 8 -3.17 -39.24 16.23
N TYR A 9 -4.27 -39.67 16.87
CA TYR A 9 -5.53 -38.92 16.81
C TYR A 9 -5.49 -37.63 17.65
N GLY A 10 -4.65 -37.54 18.68
CA GLY A 10 -4.48 -36.37 19.50
C GLY A 10 -3.57 -35.31 18.82
N ALA A 11 -2.50 -35.77 18.15
CA ALA A 11 -1.54 -34.87 17.51
C ALA A 11 -2.11 -34.22 16.24
N PHE A 12 -2.85 -34.95 15.44
CA PHE A 12 -3.37 -34.44 14.15
C PHE A 12 -4.31 -33.24 14.30
N PRO A 13 -5.34 -33.28 15.17
CA PRO A 13 -6.18 -32.10 15.39
C PRO A 13 -5.44 -30.91 15.98
N VAL A 14 -4.47 -31.15 16.87
CA VAL A 14 -3.66 -30.09 17.46
C VAL A 14 -2.80 -29.40 16.41
N MET A 15 -2.15 -30.16 15.55
CA MET A 15 -1.37 -29.58 14.44
C MET A 15 -2.24 -28.76 13.51
N PHE A 16 -3.42 -29.23 13.19
CA PHE A 16 -4.38 -28.52 12.35
C PHE A 16 -4.82 -27.19 13.00
N CYS A 17 -5.11 -27.21 14.30
CA CYS A 17 -5.47 -26.02 15.05
C CYS A 17 -4.34 -24.98 15.08
N VAL A 18 -3.09 -25.42 15.23
CA VAL A 18 -1.91 -24.54 15.25
C VAL A 18 -1.74 -23.86 13.88
N VAL A 19 -1.81 -24.63 12.81
CA VAL A 19 -1.68 -24.08 11.44
C VAL A 19 -2.79 -23.09 11.15
N PHE A 20 -4.02 -23.40 11.54
CA PHE A 20 -5.17 -22.53 11.35
C PHE A 20 -5.05 -21.24 12.16
N ALA A 21 -4.59 -21.34 13.41
CA ALA A 21 -4.35 -20.16 14.27
C ALA A 21 -3.27 -19.25 13.69
N LEU A 22 -2.19 -19.81 13.14
CA LEU A 22 -1.13 -19.05 12.49
C LEU A 22 -1.66 -18.33 11.25
N ALA A 23 -2.49 -18.99 10.45
CA ALA A 23 -3.10 -18.36 9.26
C ALA A 23 -3.97 -17.17 9.65
N ILE A 24 -4.81 -17.32 10.67
CA ILE A 24 -5.65 -16.24 11.19
C ILE A 24 -4.79 -15.08 11.72
N PHE A 25 -3.71 -15.40 12.43
CA PHE A 25 -2.80 -14.38 12.97
C PHE A 25 -2.16 -13.55 11.87
N ILE A 26 -1.71 -14.18 10.79
CA ILE A 26 -1.11 -13.48 9.64
C ILE A 26 -2.13 -12.57 8.96
N ILE A 27 -3.34 -13.07 8.70
CA ILE A 27 -4.43 -12.30 8.09
C ILE A 27 -4.81 -11.12 8.99
N GLY A 28 -4.98 -11.36 10.29
CA GLY A 28 -5.29 -10.31 11.25
C GLY A 28 -4.22 -9.23 11.33
N GLY A 29 -2.94 -9.63 11.30
CA GLY A 29 -1.82 -8.70 11.28
C GLY A 29 -1.81 -7.81 10.04
N THR A 30 -2.10 -8.35 8.88
CA THR A 30 -2.19 -7.59 7.63
C THR A 30 -3.31 -6.55 7.68
N ILE A 31 -4.49 -6.92 8.17
CA ILE A 31 -5.62 -6.00 8.33
C ILE A 31 -5.28 -4.86 9.27
N VAL A 32 -4.66 -5.16 10.41
CA VAL A 32 -4.26 -4.15 11.39
C VAL A 32 -3.25 -3.17 10.81
N GLN A 33 -2.28 -3.64 10.04
CA GLN A 33 -1.31 -2.77 9.37
C GLN A 33 -1.99 -1.83 8.38
N ASN A 34 -2.94 -2.30 7.59
CA ASN A 34 -3.70 -1.47 6.65
C ASN A 34 -4.51 -0.39 7.37
N LEU A 35 -5.16 -0.73 8.48
CA LEU A 35 -5.90 0.23 9.29
C LEU A 35 -4.99 1.29 9.92
N LYS A 36 -3.82 0.89 10.42
CA LYS A 36 -2.83 1.81 10.96
C LYS A 36 -2.32 2.79 9.90
N GLN A 37 -2.10 2.33 8.67
CA GLN A 37 -1.64 3.19 7.59
C GLN A 37 -2.70 4.23 7.21
N ASN A 38 -3.97 3.84 7.10
CA ASN A 38 -5.06 4.77 6.85
C ASN A 38 -5.19 5.82 7.96
N HIS A 39 -5.09 5.40 9.22
CA HIS A 39 -5.14 6.29 10.37
C HIS A 39 -3.97 7.29 10.34
N LYS A 40 -2.77 6.82 10.03
CA LYS A 40 -1.59 7.65 9.89
C LYS A 40 -1.77 8.71 8.80
N ASN A 41 -2.31 8.35 7.63
CA ASN A 41 -2.58 9.29 6.56
C ASN A 41 -3.56 10.37 6.99
N ASN A 42 -4.65 9.99 7.67
CA ASN A 42 -5.66 10.92 8.13
C ASN A 42 -5.14 11.90 9.19
N ASN A 43 -4.19 11.46 10.02
CA ASN A 43 -3.59 12.28 11.07
C ASN A 43 -2.34 13.02 10.62
N SER A 44 -1.79 12.71 9.45
CA SER A 44 -0.63 13.41 8.91
C SER A 44 -1.03 14.81 8.44
N PRO A 45 -0.16 15.82 8.61
CA PRO A 45 -0.45 17.14 8.09
C PRO A 45 -0.40 17.12 6.56
N ARG A 46 -1.18 18.01 5.94
CA ARG A 46 -1.05 18.27 4.52
C ARG A 46 0.22 19.09 4.29
N ILE A 47 1.06 18.60 3.40
CA ILE A 47 2.32 19.24 3.06
C ILE A 47 2.28 19.66 1.61
N THR A 48 2.65 20.90 1.34
CA THR A 48 2.85 21.41 -0.02
C THR A 48 4.33 21.68 -0.21
N SER A 49 4.93 21.07 -1.23
CA SER A 49 6.35 21.21 -1.52
C SER A 49 6.59 21.23 -3.01
N ASP A 50 7.67 21.89 -3.41
CA ASP A 50 8.10 21.85 -4.80
C ASP A 50 8.60 20.46 -5.15
N ALA A 51 8.13 19.92 -6.25
CA ALA A 51 8.48 18.57 -6.69
C ALA A 51 8.51 18.49 -8.20
N THR A 52 9.25 17.50 -8.71
CA THR A 52 9.35 17.19 -10.13
C THR A 52 8.82 15.80 -10.37
N VAL A 53 7.99 15.63 -11.39
CA VAL A 53 7.51 14.30 -11.80
C VAL A 53 8.68 13.57 -12.47
N VAL A 54 9.16 12.52 -11.84
CA VAL A 54 10.31 11.75 -12.33
C VAL A 54 9.85 10.64 -13.25
N THR A 55 8.82 9.89 -12.84
CA THR A 55 8.32 8.74 -13.59
C THR A 55 6.86 8.50 -13.26
N LYS A 56 6.16 7.84 -14.18
CA LYS A 56 4.78 7.39 -14.00
C LYS A 56 4.72 5.92 -14.31
N ARG A 57 3.85 5.19 -13.64
CA ARG A 57 3.60 3.78 -13.94
C ARG A 57 2.15 3.43 -13.71
N THR A 58 1.72 2.37 -14.37
CA THR A 58 0.41 1.77 -14.18
C THR A 58 0.57 0.36 -13.65
N LYS A 59 -0.39 -0.10 -12.86
CA LYS A 59 -0.45 -1.47 -12.38
C LYS A 59 -1.82 -2.03 -12.66
N VAL A 60 -1.87 -3.17 -13.35
CA VAL A 60 -3.12 -3.86 -13.68
C VAL A 60 -3.25 -5.08 -12.79
N TRP A 61 -4.44 -5.25 -12.21
CA TRP A 61 -4.72 -6.33 -11.27
C TRP A 61 -5.83 -7.23 -11.81
N GLY A 62 -5.65 -8.53 -11.57
CA GLY A 62 -6.70 -9.52 -11.61
C GLY A 62 -7.40 -9.70 -12.94
N ASP A 63 -8.44 -10.55 -12.93
CA ASP A 63 -9.15 -10.99 -14.13
C ASP A 63 -10.08 -9.91 -14.70
N HIS A 64 -10.41 -8.88 -13.92
CA HIS A 64 -11.33 -7.82 -14.32
C HIS A 64 -10.60 -6.49 -14.63
N SER A 65 -9.33 -6.53 -14.95
CA SER A 65 -8.56 -5.37 -15.45
C SER A 65 -8.72 -4.12 -14.60
N HIS A 66 -8.49 -4.24 -13.29
CA HIS A 66 -8.44 -3.08 -12.42
C HIS A 66 -7.09 -2.39 -12.56
N THR A 67 -7.09 -1.14 -13.05
CA THR A 67 -5.86 -0.39 -13.29
C THR A 67 -5.66 0.67 -12.21
N VAL A 68 -4.48 0.70 -11.64
CA VAL A 68 -4.07 1.70 -10.64
C VAL A 68 -2.91 2.49 -11.22
N TYR A 69 -2.90 3.80 -10.98
CA TYR A 69 -1.94 4.74 -11.53
C TYR A 69 -1.05 5.29 -10.42
N PHE A 70 0.25 5.36 -10.69
CA PHE A 70 1.25 5.86 -9.76
C PHE A 70 2.13 6.89 -10.44
N ALA A 71 2.56 7.89 -9.68
CA ALA A 71 3.57 8.84 -10.09
C ALA A 71 4.63 8.99 -9.00
N THR A 72 5.89 9.08 -9.40
CA THR A 72 7.00 9.31 -8.49
C THR A 72 7.42 10.77 -8.60
N PHE A 73 7.45 11.45 -7.46
CA PHE A 73 7.83 12.85 -7.33
C PHE A 73 9.18 12.95 -6.63
N GLN A 74 10.05 13.80 -7.14
CA GLN A 74 11.34 14.08 -6.49
C GLN A 74 11.32 15.51 -5.95
N PHE A 75 11.64 15.64 -4.66
CA PHE A 75 11.72 16.93 -3.98
C PHE A 75 13.09 17.58 -4.21
N GLU A 76 13.21 18.86 -3.88
CA GLU A 76 14.47 19.59 -3.99
C GLU A 76 15.59 18.95 -3.16
N SER A 77 15.25 18.28 -2.06
CA SER A 77 16.22 17.54 -1.24
C SER A 77 16.80 16.31 -1.93
N GLY A 78 16.25 15.90 -3.08
CA GLY A 78 16.61 14.67 -3.76
C GLY A 78 15.79 13.45 -3.36
N ASP A 79 14.98 13.56 -2.33
CA ASP A 79 14.10 12.48 -1.88
C ASP A 79 12.99 12.24 -2.91
N ARG A 80 12.61 10.98 -3.06
CA ARG A 80 11.55 10.57 -3.98
C ARG A 80 10.39 9.94 -3.22
N LEU A 81 9.18 10.23 -3.67
CA LEU A 81 7.96 9.68 -3.12
C LEU A 81 7.05 9.22 -4.24
N GLU A 82 6.67 7.95 -4.23
CA GLU A 82 5.67 7.41 -5.16
C GLU A 82 4.30 7.48 -4.51
N LEU A 83 3.34 8.06 -5.23
CA LEU A 83 1.96 8.21 -4.78
C LEU A 83 1.02 7.60 -5.79
N GLU A 84 -0.05 6.96 -5.30
CA GLU A 84 -1.18 6.58 -6.12
C GLU A 84 -1.97 7.82 -6.48
N ILE A 85 -2.25 8.00 -7.78
CA ILE A 85 -2.95 9.18 -8.27
C ILE A 85 -4.23 8.78 -9.00
N PRO A 86 -5.28 9.64 -9.01
CA PRO A 86 -6.47 9.38 -9.79
C PRO A 86 -6.14 9.34 -11.29
N HIS A 87 -6.89 8.54 -12.04
CA HIS A 87 -6.66 8.42 -13.48
C HIS A 87 -6.84 9.76 -14.21
N THR A 88 -7.70 10.63 -13.70
CA THR A 88 -7.90 11.98 -14.25
C THR A 88 -6.65 12.84 -14.14
N GLN A 89 -5.86 12.67 -13.08
CA GLN A 89 -4.61 13.42 -12.88
C GLN A 89 -3.44 12.79 -13.64
N PHE A 90 -3.46 11.48 -13.82
CA PHE A 90 -2.38 10.75 -14.49
C PHE A 90 -2.12 11.27 -15.91
N GLY A 91 -3.18 11.61 -16.64
CA GLY A 91 -3.08 12.15 -18.00
C GLY A 91 -2.48 13.56 -18.07
N TYR A 92 -2.62 14.33 -16.99
CA TYR A 92 -2.08 15.70 -16.93
C TYR A 92 -0.62 15.77 -16.51
N LEU A 93 -0.11 14.73 -15.86
CA LEU A 93 1.26 14.69 -15.39
C LEU A 93 2.19 14.20 -16.50
N VAL A 94 3.25 14.96 -16.75
CA VAL A 94 4.28 14.62 -17.74
C VAL A 94 5.61 14.50 -17.00
N GLU A 95 6.39 13.49 -17.36
CA GLU A 95 7.72 13.31 -16.78
C GLU A 95 8.57 14.57 -17.03
N GLY A 96 9.19 15.07 -15.97
CA GLY A 96 9.95 16.31 -16.00
C GLY A 96 9.16 17.55 -15.60
N ASP A 97 7.84 17.48 -15.42
CA ASP A 97 7.04 18.61 -14.95
C ASP A 97 7.46 19.02 -13.54
N LYS A 98 7.64 20.31 -13.35
CA LYS A 98 7.90 20.90 -12.04
C LYS A 98 6.65 21.63 -11.56
N GLY A 99 6.37 21.51 -10.27
CA GLY A 99 5.21 22.16 -9.71
C GLY A 99 5.14 21.97 -8.20
N LYS A 100 4.01 22.37 -7.64
CA LYS A 100 3.74 22.23 -6.22
C LYS A 100 2.88 20.99 -5.98
N LEU A 101 3.44 20.03 -5.26
CA LEU A 101 2.76 18.81 -4.85
C LEU A 101 2.20 19.01 -3.46
N THR A 102 0.90 18.74 -3.30
CA THR A 102 0.25 18.67 -2.00
C THR A 102 -0.08 17.22 -1.70
N PHE A 103 0.35 16.72 -0.55
CA PHE A 103 0.10 15.35 -0.13
C PHE A 103 -0.12 15.28 1.38
N GLN A 104 -0.73 14.19 1.81
CA GLN A 104 -1.00 13.93 3.21
C GLN A 104 -0.57 12.49 3.52
N GLY A 105 0.53 12.31 4.27
CA GLY A 105 1.14 11.01 4.43
C GLY A 105 1.60 10.45 3.10
N ASN A 106 1.01 9.35 2.64
CA ASN A 106 1.25 8.78 1.31
C ASN A 106 0.06 8.99 0.35
N ARG A 107 -0.84 9.90 0.69
CA ARG A 107 -2.03 10.21 -0.12
C ARG A 107 -1.77 11.43 -0.99
N PHE A 108 -1.96 11.28 -2.30
CA PHE A 108 -1.91 12.39 -3.25
C PHE A 108 -3.14 13.28 -3.07
N MET A 109 -2.93 14.58 -2.97
CA MET A 109 -4.01 15.57 -2.88
C MET A 109 -4.12 16.39 -4.17
N SER A 110 -3.04 17.04 -4.58
CA SER A 110 -3.02 17.84 -5.82
C SER A 110 -1.59 18.09 -6.29
N PHE A 111 -1.44 18.42 -7.57
CA PHE A 111 -0.18 18.85 -8.16
C PHE A 111 -0.48 20.01 -9.12
N GLU A 112 0.12 21.16 -8.85
CA GLU A 112 -0.01 22.35 -9.68
C GLU A 112 1.31 22.63 -10.38
N ARG A 113 1.29 22.64 -11.71
CA ARG A 113 2.47 22.97 -12.50
C ARG A 113 2.87 24.43 -12.29
N MET A 114 4.16 24.62 -12.25
CA MET A 114 4.73 25.97 -12.28
C MET A 114 4.96 26.44 -13.70
#